data_94f703905db762d323a8de530e9c05b7
#
_entry.id   94f703905db762d323a8de530e9c05b7
#
_cell.length_a   1.000
_cell.length_b   1.000
_cell.length_c   1.000
_cell.angle_alpha   90.00
_cell.angle_beta   90.00
_cell.angle_gamma   90.00
#
_symmetry.space_group_name_H-M   'P 1'
#
loop_
_entity.id
_entity.type
_entity.pdbx_description
1 polymer ?
#
loop_
_entity_poly.entity_id
_entity_poly.type
_entity_poly.pdbx_seq_one_letter_code
_entity_poly.pdbx_strand_id
1 'polypeptide(L)'
;MPGYPRRLRGVSEIPAPGPRRPGSRGLRVVDERPAWSAQFAPDALRTLTPVPPLDEITTGWAWGGSTGAGVKVAIIDSGIDAGHEAVGRGISGYVAITDGPLGLLQDTEPHEDSYGHGTACAGIIRSVAPDCELYSVKVLGQRLTGRGTTFAAGLQWAIENGMHVCNVSMGTTKKNFFGLLHNLADRAYFQKTMLVTAANNMPVPSFPSLYASVISVASHEGLDDPHLFYYNPEPPVEFGAPGIDVRVAWADGGWITATGNSFAAPHITGIVAKILGKHPGLTLFQMKTVLRALSANMGHAKTG
;
A
#
# COMPACT_ATOMS: atom_id res chain seq x y z
N MET A 1 -22.77 5.13 45.76
CA MET A 1 -23.00 3.93 44.95
C MET A 1 -23.88 4.33 43.78
N PRO A 2 -23.39 4.47 42.52
CA PRO A 2 -24.22 4.63 41.33
C PRO A 2 -24.32 3.29 40.58
N GLY A 3 -25.57 3.00 40.19
CA GLY A 3 -26.03 1.71 39.65
C GLY A 3 -25.55 1.39 38.24
N TYR A 4 -25.43 0.10 37.99
CA TYR A 4 -25.17 -0.51 36.69
C TYR A 4 -26.33 -0.26 35.71
N PRO A 5 -26.10 0.08 34.47
CA PRO A 5 -27.14 0.17 33.47
C PRO A 5 -27.60 -1.21 32.98
N ARG A 6 -28.91 -1.26 32.71
CA ARG A 6 -29.74 -2.39 32.35
C ARG A 6 -29.27 -3.19 31.11
N ARG A 7 -29.52 -4.48 31.20
CA ARG A 7 -29.36 -5.48 30.12
C ARG A 7 -29.96 -5.01 28.79
N LEU A 8 -29.16 -5.15 27.72
CA LEU A 8 -29.64 -5.13 26.35
C LEU A 8 -30.51 -6.39 26.12
N ARG A 9 -31.80 -6.20 25.82
CA ARG A 9 -32.68 -7.23 25.28
C ARG A 9 -32.50 -7.26 23.76
N GLY A 10 -32.45 -8.46 23.20
CA GLY A 10 -32.61 -8.67 21.75
C GLY A 10 -31.46 -9.45 21.11
N VAL A 11 -31.16 -10.65 21.60
CA VAL A 11 -30.57 -11.69 20.75
C VAL A 11 -31.75 -12.55 20.32
N SER A 12 -32.16 -12.43 19.06
CA SER A 12 -33.14 -13.31 18.46
C SER A 12 -32.61 -14.74 18.45
N GLU A 13 -33.33 -15.65 19.09
CA GLU A 13 -33.04 -17.09 19.07
C GLU A 13 -33.05 -17.58 17.61
N ILE A 14 -32.00 -18.27 17.23
CA ILE A 14 -31.94 -19.02 15.96
C ILE A 14 -32.91 -20.18 16.12
N PRO A 15 -33.97 -20.33 15.26
CA PRO A 15 -34.90 -21.42 15.38
C PRO A 15 -34.21 -22.76 15.14
N ALA A 16 -34.50 -23.73 15.98
CA ALA A 16 -34.01 -25.09 15.84
C ALA A 16 -34.49 -25.69 14.49
N PRO A 17 -33.64 -26.45 13.79
CA PRO A 17 -34.03 -27.09 12.54
C PRO A 17 -35.16 -28.09 12.76
N GLY A 18 -36.28 -27.88 12.07
CA GLY A 18 -37.44 -28.79 12.06
C GLY A 18 -37.11 -30.16 11.46
N PRO A 19 -37.94 -31.21 11.71
CA PRO A 19 -37.67 -32.57 11.28
C PRO A 19 -37.59 -32.69 9.76
N ARG A 20 -36.50 -33.28 9.26
CA ARG A 20 -36.26 -33.53 7.82
C ARG A 20 -37.22 -34.61 7.29
N ARG A 21 -37.93 -34.32 6.22
CA ARG A 21 -38.69 -35.32 5.45
C ARG A 21 -37.70 -36.19 4.64
N PRO A 22 -37.91 -37.54 4.54
CA PRO A 22 -37.10 -38.40 3.72
C PRO A 22 -37.47 -38.21 2.24
N GLY A 23 -36.61 -37.55 1.50
CA GLY A 23 -36.69 -37.43 0.04
C GLY A 23 -35.36 -37.86 -0.54
N SER A 24 -35.36 -38.98 -1.26
CA SER A 24 -34.25 -39.55 -2.00
C SER A 24 -33.66 -38.55 -2.96
N ARG A 25 -32.48 -38.02 -2.64
CA ARG A 25 -31.55 -37.38 -3.61
C ARG A 25 -30.14 -37.68 -3.19
N GLY A 26 -29.32 -38.03 -4.19
CA GLY A 26 -27.96 -38.50 -4.07
C GLY A 26 -27.15 -37.81 -2.98
N LEU A 27 -26.45 -38.61 -2.21
CA LEU A 27 -25.49 -38.18 -1.20
C LEU A 27 -24.54 -37.20 -1.86
N ARG A 28 -24.76 -35.88 -1.63
CA ARG A 28 -23.60 -34.94 -1.68
C ARG A 28 -22.71 -35.39 -0.56
N VAL A 29 -21.54 -35.91 -0.90
CA VAL A 29 -20.46 -36.06 0.06
C VAL A 29 -20.19 -34.64 0.57
N VAL A 30 -20.73 -34.33 1.74
CA VAL A 30 -20.35 -33.12 2.45
C VAL A 30 -18.90 -33.36 2.86
N ASP A 31 -18.00 -32.56 2.33
CA ASP A 31 -16.60 -32.60 2.76
C ASP A 31 -16.59 -32.32 4.28
N GLU A 32 -16.33 -33.33 5.08
CA GLU A 32 -16.34 -33.23 6.55
C GLU A 32 -15.10 -32.52 7.09
N ARG A 33 -14.18 -32.12 6.20
CA ARG A 33 -12.99 -31.36 6.60
C ARG A 33 -13.38 -29.97 7.12
N PRO A 34 -12.67 -29.45 8.13
CA PRO A 34 -12.85 -28.09 8.58
C PRO A 34 -12.74 -27.08 7.41
N ALA A 35 -13.45 -25.97 7.49
CA ALA A 35 -13.34 -24.91 6.51
C ALA A 35 -11.86 -24.53 6.31
N TRP A 36 -11.46 -24.25 5.04
CA TRP A 36 -10.11 -23.89 4.61
C TRP A 36 -9.09 -25.04 4.59
N SER A 37 -9.38 -26.22 5.14
CA SER A 37 -8.47 -27.38 5.14
C SER A 37 -8.18 -27.92 3.74
N ALA A 38 -9.10 -27.78 2.81
CA ALA A 38 -8.95 -28.26 1.44
C ALA A 38 -7.71 -27.67 0.73
N GLN A 39 -7.29 -26.46 1.08
CA GLN A 39 -6.11 -25.79 0.51
C GLN A 39 -4.79 -26.45 0.91
N PHE A 40 -4.79 -27.25 1.97
CA PHE A 40 -3.64 -27.93 2.52
C PHE A 40 -3.63 -29.45 2.22
N ALA A 41 -4.59 -29.92 1.41
CA ALA A 41 -4.55 -31.30 0.92
C ALA A 41 -3.31 -31.49 0.02
N PRO A 42 -2.68 -32.68 0.01
CA PRO A 42 -1.45 -32.92 -0.74
C PRO A 42 -1.53 -32.58 -2.22
N ASP A 43 -2.69 -32.78 -2.83
CA ASP A 43 -3.01 -32.46 -4.23
C ASP A 43 -3.35 -30.98 -4.48
N ALA A 44 -3.66 -30.24 -3.42
CA ALA A 44 -4.01 -28.81 -3.48
C ALA A 44 -2.88 -27.87 -3.04
N LEU A 45 -1.81 -28.44 -2.46
CA LEU A 45 -0.66 -27.64 -2.02
C LEU A 45 -0.05 -26.86 -3.18
N ARG A 46 0.01 -25.52 -3.03
CA ARG A 46 0.68 -24.66 -3.99
C ARG A 46 2.13 -24.47 -3.63
N THR A 47 3.00 -24.63 -4.62
CA THR A 47 4.41 -24.25 -4.48
C THR A 47 4.49 -22.72 -4.40
N LEU A 48 5.05 -22.20 -3.33
CA LEU A 48 5.34 -20.78 -3.20
C LEU A 48 6.59 -20.41 -4.00
N THR A 49 6.67 -19.17 -4.47
CA THR A 49 7.93 -18.61 -4.99
C THR A 49 8.96 -18.66 -3.86
N PRO A 50 10.06 -19.39 -4.01
CA PRO A 50 11.06 -19.46 -2.96
C PRO A 50 11.72 -18.09 -2.78
N VAL A 51 11.90 -17.67 -1.54
CA VAL A 51 12.77 -16.56 -1.18
C VAL A 51 14.05 -17.18 -0.63
N PRO A 52 15.23 -16.80 -1.11
CA PRO A 52 16.49 -17.32 -0.60
C PRO A 52 16.66 -17.04 0.91
N PRO A 53 17.57 -17.74 1.60
CA PRO A 53 18.01 -17.33 2.93
C PRO A 53 18.40 -15.85 2.96
N LEU A 54 18.23 -15.19 4.10
CA LEU A 54 18.40 -13.72 4.21
C LEU A 54 19.79 -13.24 3.77
N ASP A 55 20.82 -14.03 4.01
CA ASP A 55 22.22 -13.77 3.65
C ASP A 55 22.53 -13.99 2.16
N GLU A 56 21.63 -14.64 1.43
CA GLU A 56 21.72 -14.88 -0.01
C GLU A 56 20.89 -13.87 -0.83
N ILE A 57 20.01 -13.08 -0.18
CA ILE A 57 19.24 -12.03 -0.85
C ILE A 57 20.17 -10.88 -1.19
N THR A 58 20.44 -10.68 -2.48
CA THR A 58 21.25 -9.57 -3.01
C THR A 58 20.38 -8.62 -3.82
N THR A 59 20.88 -7.41 -4.07
CA THR A 59 20.23 -6.44 -4.98
C THR A 59 20.08 -7.03 -6.38
N GLY A 60 21.10 -7.79 -6.86
CA GLY A 60 21.05 -8.53 -8.12
C GLY A 60 19.90 -9.51 -8.18
N TRP A 61 19.68 -10.32 -7.11
CA TRP A 61 18.53 -11.22 -7.02
C TRP A 61 17.21 -10.44 -6.95
N ALA A 62 17.11 -9.44 -6.08
CA ALA A 62 15.86 -8.78 -5.78
C ALA A 62 15.31 -7.96 -6.96
N TRP A 63 16.14 -7.13 -7.58
CA TRP A 63 15.70 -6.23 -8.66
C TRP A 63 16.71 -6.06 -9.78
N GLY A 64 17.84 -6.78 -9.79
CA GLY A 64 18.84 -6.60 -10.84
C GLY A 64 18.24 -6.65 -12.25
N GLY A 65 18.43 -5.58 -13.02
CA GLY A 65 17.89 -5.41 -14.37
C GLY A 65 16.40 -5.06 -14.44
N SER A 66 15.66 -5.05 -13.33
CA SER A 66 14.25 -4.65 -13.30
C SER A 66 14.07 -3.14 -13.29
N THR A 67 13.20 -2.65 -14.15
CA THR A 67 12.79 -1.24 -14.24
C THR A 67 11.39 -1.00 -13.66
N GLY A 68 10.76 -2.05 -13.10
CA GLY A 68 9.37 -2.01 -12.63
C GLY A 68 8.34 -2.19 -13.76
N ALA A 69 8.75 -2.57 -14.97
CA ALA A 69 7.85 -2.78 -16.09
C ALA A 69 6.73 -3.78 -15.77
N GLY A 70 5.49 -3.46 -16.17
CA GLY A 70 4.29 -4.25 -15.89
C GLY A 70 3.75 -4.16 -14.45
N VAL A 71 4.37 -3.34 -13.60
CA VAL A 71 3.90 -3.13 -12.24
C VAL A 71 3.02 -1.87 -12.16
N LYS A 72 1.76 -2.04 -11.77
CA LYS A 72 0.79 -0.97 -11.55
C LYS A 72 1.00 -0.33 -10.18
N VAL A 73 1.27 0.96 -10.17
CA VAL A 73 1.51 1.75 -8.96
C VAL A 73 0.48 2.86 -8.86
N ALA A 74 -0.40 2.81 -7.86
CA ALA A 74 -1.31 3.90 -7.56
C ALA A 74 -0.63 4.92 -6.63
N ILE A 75 -0.76 6.20 -6.96
CA ILE A 75 -0.36 7.31 -6.10
C ILE A 75 -1.65 7.97 -5.58
N ILE A 76 -1.94 7.75 -4.30
CA ILE A 76 -3.15 8.28 -3.64
C ILE A 76 -2.77 9.62 -3.02
N ASP A 77 -3.11 10.72 -3.73
CA ASP A 77 -2.57 12.05 -3.40
C ASP A 77 -3.42 13.21 -3.97
N SER A 78 -2.78 14.32 -4.31
CA SER A 78 -3.36 15.57 -4.84
C SER A 78 -3.53 15.60 -6.36
N GLY A 79 -3.21 14.51 -7.06
CA GLY A 79 -3.11 14.44 -8.53
C GLY A 79 -1.66 14.29 -8.97
N ILE A 80 -1.42 14.27 -10.27
CA ILE A 80 -0.07 14.21 -10.87
C ILE A 80 -0.04 15.13 -12.09
N ASP A 81 0.94 16.02 -12.16
CA ASP A 81 1.30 16.75 -13.38
C ASP A 81 1.99 15.79 -14.36
N ALA A 82 1.21 15.24 -15.28
CA ALA A 82 1.71 14.28 -16.27
C ALA A 82 2.69 14.90 -17.28
N GLY A 83 2.70 16.23 -17.41
CA GLY A 83 3.61 16.97 -18.29
C GLY A 83 4.98 17.23 -17.66
N HIS A 84 5.16 17.01 -16.36
CA HIS A 84 6.43 17.25 -15.71
C HIS A 84 7.52 16.28 -16.18
N GLU A 85 8.73 16.79 -16.48
CA GLU A 85 9.85 16.01 -17.02
C GLU A 85 10.23 14.79 -16.14
N ALA A 86 10.15 14.92 -14.81
CA ALA A 86 10.45 13.85 -13.88
C ALA A 86 9.40 12.72 -13.87
N VAL A 87 8.18 12.98 -14.31
CA VAL A 87 7.11 11.98 -14.45
C VAL A 87 7.30 11.18 -15.73
N GLY A 88 7.78 11.84 -16.80
CA GLY A 88 8.23 11.20 -18.04
C GLY A 88 7.09 10.56 -18.81
N ARG A 89 7.09 9.25 -18.96
CA ARG A 89 6.24 8.44 -19.88
C ARG A 89 4.71 8.55 -19.71
N GLY A 90 4.21 9.53 -18.95
CA GLY A 90 2.79 9.75 -18.75
C GLY A 90 2.19 8.87 -17.66
N ILE A 91 0.88 9.00 -17.50
CA ILE A 91 0.06 8.33 -16.48
C ILE A 91 -0.82 7.30 -17.16
N SER A 92 -0.86 6.07 -16.64
CA SER A 92 -1.58 4.93 -17.22
C SER A 92 -3.08 4.97 -16.92
N GLY A 93 -3.50 5.71 -15.92
CA GLY A 93 -4.92 5.90 -15.58
C GLY A 93 -5.13 6.92 -14.46
N TYR A 94 -6.36 7.40 -14.39
CA TYR A 94 -6.77 8.47 -13.49
C TYR A 94 -8.04 8.10 -12.74
N VAL A 95 -8.15 8.55 -11.51
CA VAL A 95 -9.41 8.68 -10.80
C VAL A 95 -9.34 9.86 -9.81
N ALA A 96 -10.30 10.74 -9.87
CA ALA A 96 -10.53 11.77 -8.86
C ALA A 96 -11.75 11.38 -8.01
N ILE A 97 -11.60 11.40 -6.70
CA ILE A 97 -12.68 11.09 -5.76
C ILE A 97 -12.95 12.31 -4.90
N THR A 98 -14.15 12.85 -5.04
CA THR A 98 -14.57 14.08 -4.38
C THR A 98 -15.90 13.91 -3.64
N ASP A 99 -16.19 14.80 -2.71
CA ASP A 99 -17.50 14.85 -2.06
C ASP A 99 -18.52 15.51 -2.98
N GLY A 100 -19.63 14.82 -3.23
CA GLY A 100 -20.78 15.37 -3.94
C GLY A 100 -21.99 15.53 -3.01
N PRO A 101 -23.08 16.16 -3.51
CA PRO A 101 -24.29 16.41 -2.72
C PRO A 101 -24.98 15.15 -2.21
N LEU A 102 -24.84 14.03 -2.91
CA LEU A 102 -25.49 12.75 -2.61
C LEU A 102 -24.50 11.65 -2.19
N GLY A 103 -23.23 11.99 -1.94
CA GLY A 103 -22.17 11.04 -1.59
C GLY A 103 -20.89 11.29 -2.38
N LEU A 104 -20.02 10.29 -2.44
CA LEU A 104 -18.76 10.41 -3.18
C LEU A 104 -18.99 10.35 -4.69
N LEU A 105 -18.31 11.22 -5.43
CA LEU A 105 -18.24 11.22 -6.88
C LEU A 105 -16.89 10.67 -7.31
N GLN A 106 -16.89 9.85 -8.36
CA GLN A 106 -15.69 9.36 -9.04
C GLN A 106 -15.67 9.89 -10.47
N ASP A 107 -14.53 10.43 -10.85
CA ASP A 107 -14.25 10.89 -12.20
C ASP A 107 -12.94 10.24 -12.67
N THR A 108 -12.93 9.64 -13.86
CA THR A 108 -11.78 8.93 -14.44
C THR A 108 -11.10 9.70 -15.55
N GLU A 109 -11.55 10.94 -15.81
CA GLU A 109 -10.92 11.80 -16.78
C GLU A 109 -9.52 12.24 -16.33
N PRO A 110 -8.59 12.49 -17.26
CA PRO A 110 -7.29 13.08 -16.95
C PRO A 110 -7.44 14.37 -16.12
N HIS A 111 -6.62 14.49 -15.10
CA HIS A 111 -6.64 15.63 -14.20
C HIS A 111 -5.24 16.07 -13.78
N GLU A 112 -5.09 17.35 -13.49
CA GLU A 112 -3.86 17.95 -13.03
C GLU A 112 -3.64 17.75 -11.52
N ASP A 113 -2.39 17.92 -11.08
CA ASP A 113 -2.05 18.01 -9.67
C ASP A 113 -2.53 19.34 -9.10
N SER A 114 -3.34 19.30 -8.06
CA SER A 114 -3.87 20.53 -7.45
C SER A 114 -2.93 21.20 -6.45
N TYR A 115 -1.80 20.56 -6.11
CA TYR A 115 -0.86 21.07 -5.11
C TYR A 115 0.62 20.91 -5.50
N GLY A 116 0.99 19.77 -6.11
CA GLY A 116 2.35 19.40 -6.48
C GLY A 116 2.91 18.19 -5.73
N HIS A 117 2.27 17.79 -4.64
CA HIS A 117 2.76 16.72 -3.77
C HIS A 117 2.70 15.34 -4.45
N GLY A 118 1.62 15.02 -5.18
CA GLY A 118 1.53 13.78 -5.93
C GLY A 118 2.52 13.71 -7.10
N THR A 119 2.83 14.85 -7.72
CA THR A 119 3.87 14.98 -8.75
C THR A 119 5.26 14.70 -8.17
N ALA A 120 5.54 15.20 -6.96
CA ALA A 120 6.77 14.87 -6.24
C ALA A 120 6.90 13.36 -5.99
N CYS A 121 5.83 12.73 -5.49
CA CYS A 121 5.81 11.27 -5.29
C CYS A 121 6.02 10.51 -6.60
N ALA A 122 5.38 10.94 -7.70
CA ALA A 122 5.51 10.33 -9.01
C ALA A 122 6.95 10.42 -9.55
N GLY A 123 7.57 11.60 -9.44
CA GLY A 123 8.96 11.82 -9.86
C GLY A 123 9.95 10.93 -9.11
N ILE A 124 9.79 10.81 -7.79
CA ILE A 124 10.62 9.92 -6.97
C ILE A 124 10.42 8.46 -7.39
N ILE A 125 9.19 7.99 -7.56
CA ILE A 125 8.93 6.61 -7.99
C ILE A 125 9.55 6.34 -9.36
N ARG A 126 9.43 7.29 -10.31
CA ARG A 126 10.03 7.17 -11.65
C ARG A 126 11.55 7.12 -11.62
N SER A 127 12.18 7.85 -10.71
CA SER A 127 13.65 7.82 -10.58
C SER A 127 14.17 6.44 -10.16
N VAL A 128 13.36 5.67 -9.41
CA VAL A 128 13.69 4.34 -8.92
C VAL A 128 13.20 3.25 -9.87
N ALA A 129 11.95 3.33 -10.32
CA ALA A 129 11.27 2.35 -11.17
C ALA A 129 10.72 3.02 -12.46
N PRO A 130 11.58 3.31 -13.43
CA PRO A 130 11.25 4.18 -14.57
C PRO A 130 10.14 3.64 -15.48
N ASP A 131 9.91 2.33 -15.53
CA ASP A 131 8.96 1.70 -16.45
C ASP A 131 7.69 1.17 -15.73
N CYS A 132 7.48 1.46 -14.44
CA CYS A 132 6.25 1.09 -13.77
C CYS A 132 5.05 1.87 -14.35
N GLU A 133 3.85 1.30 -14.26
CA GLU A 133 2.61 1.93 -14.72
C GLU A 133 2.04 2.80 -13.59
N LEU A 134 2.11 4.14 -13.74
CA LEU A 134 1.59 5.07 -12.72
C LEU A 134 0.10 5.34 -12.92
N TYR A 135 -0.65 5.29 -11.82
CA TYR A 135 -2.06 5.65 -11.74
C TYR A 135 -2.25 6.79 -10.75
N SER A 136 -2.89 7.88 -11.20
CA SER A 136 -3.22 9.01 -10.34
C SER A 136 -4.55 8.79 -9.64
N VAL A 137 -4.53 8.69 -8.30
CA VAL A 137 -5.72 8.57 -7.46
C VAL A 137 -5.85 9.84 -6.63
N LYS A 138 -6.56 10.82 -7.18
CA LYS A 138 -6.71 12.15 -6.59
C LYS A 138 -7.80 12.15 -5.51
N VAL A 139 -7.39 12.35 -4.27
CA VAL A 139 -8.27 12.41 -3.09
C VAL A 139 -8.05 13.67 -2.25
N LEU A 140 -7.01 14.47 -2.59
CA LEU A 140 -6.67 15.71 -1.92
C LEU A 140 -6.88 16.90 -2.85
N GLY A 141 -7.33 18.01 -2.27
CA GLY A 141 -7.50 19.28 -2.97
C GLY A 141 -6.29 20.21 -2.84
N GLN A 142 -6.47 21.46 -3.27
CA GLN A 142 -5.42 22.50 -3.38
C GLN A 142 -4.67 22.83 -2.09
N ARG A 143 -5.20 22.48 -0.91
CA ARG A 143 -4.56 22.73 0.39
C ARG A 143 -3.94 21.46 0.97
N LEU A 144 -3.71 20.44 0.16
CA LEU A 144 -3.26 19.11 0.60
C LEU A 144 -4.18 18.53 1.69
N THR A 145 -5.48 18.83 1.59
CA THR A 145 -6.49 18.36 2.54
C THR A 145 -7.57 17.57 1.84
N GLY A 146 -8.04 16.52 2.51
CA GLY A 146 -9.14 15.67 2.07
C GLY A 146 -9.90 15.11 3.25
N ARG A 147 -11.05 14.51 2.98
CA ARG A 147 -11.82 13.80 4.00
C ARG A 147 -11.32 12.37 4.12
N GLY A 148 -11.42 11.79 5.32
CA GLY A 148 -11.09 10.39 5.53
C GLY A 148 -11.93 9.43 4.67
N THR A 149 -13.15 9.84 4.28
CA THR A 149 -14.04 9.11 3.36
C THR A 149 -13.51 9.08 1.93
N THR A 150 -13.02 10.20 1.40
CA THR A 150 -12.39 10.26 0.06
C THR A 150 -11.09 9.47 0.04
N PHE A 151 -10.29 9.57 1.10
CA PHE A 151 -9.08 8.77 1.25
C PHE A 151 -9.37 7.26 1.27
N ALA A 152 -10.33 6.81 2.10
CA ALA A 152 -10.72 5.41 2.16
C ALA A 152 -11.25 4.89 0.81
N ALA A 153 -12.03 5.71 0.09
CA ALA A 153 -12.54 5.37 -1.23
C ALA A 153 -11.43 5.28 -2.29
N GLY A 154 -10.40 6.15 -2.23
CA GLY A 154 -9.23 6.05 -3.11
C GLY A 154 -8.44 4.77 -2.88
N LEU A 155 -8.24 4.41 -1.63
CA LEU A 155 -7.59 3.15 -1.26
C LEU A 155 -8.42 1.93 -1.71
N GLN A 156 -9.73 1.97 -1.50
CA GLN A 156 -10.64 0.93 -1.98
C GLN A 156 -10.59 0.79 -3.51
N TRP A 157 -10.64 1.90 -4.23
CA TRP A 157 -10.53 1.91 -5.69
C TRP A 157 -9.23 1.24 -6.16
N ALA A 158 -8.10 1.60 -5.58
CA ALA A 158 -6.81 1.03 -5.94
C ALA A 158 -6.77 -0.50 -5.75
N ILE A 159 -7.33 -0.99 -4.62
CA ILE A 159 -7.43 -2.42 -4.33
C ILE A 159 -8.33 -3.13 -5.36
N GLU A 160 -9.50 -2.57 -5.66
CA GLU A 160 -10.50 -3.16 -6.56
C GLU A 160 -10.06 -3.15 -8.03
N ASN A 161 -9.20 -2.22 -8.43
CA ASN A 161 -8.65 -2.13 -9.78
C ASN A 161 -7.31 -2.86 -9.94
N GLY A 162 -6.93 -3.68 -8.95
CA GLY A 162 -5.78 -4.57 -9.05
C GLY A 162 -4.43 -3.85 -9.13
N MET A 163 -4.29 -2.75 -8.38
CA MET A 163 -3.00 -2.10 -8.24
C MET A 163 -2.04 -3.03 -7.48
N HIS A 164 -0.82 -3.16 -7.96
CA HIS A 164 0.19 -3.99 -7.32
C HIS A 164 0.79 -3.29 -6.10
N VAL A 165 1.00 -1.98 -6.20
CA VAL A 165 1.54 -1.16 -5.12
C VAL A 165 0.72 0.13 -5.02
N CYS A 166 0.47 0.58 -3.78
CA CYS A 166 -0.10 1.90 -3.52
C CYS A 166 0.89 2.73 -2.72
N ASN A 167 1.30 3.87 -3.26
CA ASN A 167 1.99 4.91 -2.50
C ASN A 167 0.95 5.72 -1.73
N VAL A 168 1.05 5.72 -0.41
CA VAL A 168 0.12 6.40 0.49
C VAL A 168 0.92 7.39 1.33
N SER A 169 1.19 8.56 0.77
CA SER A 169 1.98 9.61 1.41
C SER A 169 1.14 10.49 2.35
N MET A 170 0.07 9.94 2.89
CA MET A 170 -0.85 10.60 3.82
C MET A 170 -1.37 9.64 4.88
N GLY A 171 -1.99 10.20 5.91
CA GLY A 171 -2.65 9.42 6.97
C GLY A 171 -3.65 10.26 7.76
N THR A 172 -4.32 9.60 8.70
CA THR A 172 -5.26 10.27 9.60
C THR A 172 -5.00 9.87 11.06
N THR A 173 -5.14 10.84 11.95
CA THR A 173 -5.12 10.64 13.40
C THR A 173 -6.52 10.39 13.97
N LYS A 174 -7.57 10.50 13.14
CA LYS A 174 -8.97 10.39 13.54
C LYS A 174 -9.34 8.94 13.81
N LYS A 175 -9.59 8.60 15.07
CA LYS A 175 -9.89 7.23 15.53
C LYS A 175 -11.13 6.60 14.89
N ASN A 176 -12.11 7.39 14.44
CA ASN A 176 -13.30 6.89 13.77
C ASN A 176 -13.02 6.23 12.41
N PHE A 177 -11.86 6.49 11.80
CA PHE A 177 -11.41 5.81 10.56
C PHE A 177 -10.56 4.57 10.82
N PHE A 178 -10.16 4.30 12.07
CA PHE A 178 -9.29 3.18 12.41
C PHE A 178 -9.79 1.86 11.83
N GLY A 179 -11.01 1.44 12.19
CA GLY A 179 -11.55 0.16 11.74
C GLY A 179 -11.73 0.06 10.21
N LEU A 180 -12.17 1.14 9.56
CA LEU A 180 -12.32 1.18 8.10
C LEU A 180 -10.97 1.02 7.39
N LEU A 181 -9.96 1.79 7.78
CA LEU A 181 -8.63 1.73 7.16
C LEU A 181 -7.91 0.41 7.48
N HIS A 182 -8.14 -0.16 8.67
CA HIS A 182 -7.61 -1.48 9.02
C HIS A 182 -8.19 -2.58 8.11
N ASN A 183 -9.51 -2.59 7.93
CA ASN A 183 -10.16 -3.55 7.02
C ASN A 183 -9.67 -3.40 5.58
N LEU A 184 -9.44 -2.17 5.09
CA LEU A 184 -8.88 -1.93 3.76
C LEU A 184 -7.42 -2.40 3.65
N ALA A 185 -6.61 -2.17 4.68
CA ALA A 185 -5.21 -2.62 4.71
C ALA A 185 -5.11 -4.16 4.70
N ASP A 186 -5.94 -4.85 5.47
CA ASP A 186 -6.01 -6.32 5.47
C ASP A 186 -6.57 -6.86 4.14
N ARG A 187 -7.58 -6.19 3.57
CA ARG A 187 -8.08 -6.53 2.24
C ARG A 187 -7.01 -6.38 1.17
N ALA A 188 -6.21 -5.30 1.20
CA ALA A 188 -5.07 -5.12 0.33
C ALA A 188 -4.05 -6.26 0.48
N TYR A 189 -3.70 -6.62 1.72
CA TYR A 189 -2.81 -7.73 2.03
C TYR A 189 -3.27 -9.04 1.37
N PHE A 190 -4.55 -9.41 1.54
CA PHE A 190 -5.11 -10.65 0.98
C PHE A 190 -5.25 -10.62 -0.54
N GLN A 191 -5.43 -9.44 -1.14
CA GLN A 191 -5.47 -9.26 -2.60
C GLN A 191 -4.10 -9.01 -3.22
N LYS A 192 -3.02 -9.08 -2.43
CA LYS A 192 -1.63 -8.86 -2.86
C LYS A 192 -1.36 -7.44 -3.38
N THR A 193 -2.14 -6.47 -2.97
CA THR A 193 -1.85 -5.05 -3.18
C THR A 193 -0.97 -4.58 -2.02
N MET A 194 0.24 -4.12 -2.31
CA MET A 194 1.18 -3.69 -1.29
C MET A 194 1.00 -2.21 -0.97
N LEU A 195 0.64 -1.88 0.27
CA LEU A 195 0.51 -0.50 0.71
C LEU A 195 1.84 -0.03 1.30
N VAL A 196 2.45 0.97 0.67
CA VAL A 196 3.62 1.67 1.20
C VAL A 196 3.14 3.00 1.77
N THR A 197 3.31 3.19 3.07
CA THR A 197 2.65 4.28 3.80
C THR A 197 3.64 5.14 4.56
N ALA A 198 3.55 6.46 4.39
CA ALA A 198 4.34 7.40 5.16
C ALA A 198 3.86 7.47 6.62
N ALA A 199 4.79 7.44 7.56
CA ALA A 199 4.52 7.78 8.95
C ALA A 199 4.13 9.26 9.09
N ASN A 200 3.48 9.63 10.19
CA ASN A 200 3.18 11.04 10.45
C ASN A 200 4.47 11.83 10.68
N ASN A 201 4.55 13.06 10.15
CA ASN A 201 5.68 13.96 10.42
C ASN A 201 5.73 14.45 11.87
N MET A 202 4.61 14.42 12.57
CA MET A 202 4.54 14.70 14.00
C MET A 202 4.58 13.38 14.79
N PRO A 203 5.09 13.36 16.03
CA PRO A 203 5.20 12.14 16.84
C PRO A 203 3.84 11.72 17.42
N VAL A 204 2.87 11.54 16.54
CA VAL A 204 1.51 11.13 16.88
C VAL A 204 1.10 9.91 16.06
N PRO A 205 0.36 8.96 16.65
CA PRO A 205 -0.16 7.81 15.91
C PRO A 205 -1.03 8.24 14.73
N SER A 206 -0.75 7.69 13.54
CA SER A 206 -1.56 7.90 12.35
C SER A 206 -1.78 6.60 11.59
N PHE A 207 -2.87 6.53 10.85
CA PHE A 207 -3.30 5.36 10.12
C PHE A 207 -3.38 5.67 8.62
N PRO A 208 -2.99 4.73 7.75
CA PRO A 208 -2.73 3.30 8.00
C PRO A 208 -1.28 2.94 8.38
N SER A 209 -0.35 3.89 8.53
CA SER A 209 1.09 3.60 8.71
C SER A 209 1.44 2.74 9.94
N LEU A 210 0.54 2.60 10.89
CA LEU A 210 0.74 1.78 12.09
C LEU A 210 0.19 0.36 12.01
N TYR A 211 -0.38 -0.05 10.86
CA TYR A 211 -0.87 -1.43 10.73
C TYR A 211 0.25 -2.37 10.28
N ALA A 212 0.24 -3.61 10.80
CA ALA A 212 1.20 -4.64 10.40
C ALA A 212 1.04 -5.10 8.95
N SER A 213 -0.13 -4.89 8.36
CA SER A 213 -0.47 -5.23 6.97
C SER A 213 -0.04 -4.17 5.94
N VAL A 214 0.82 -3.21 6.31
CA VAL A 214 1.39 -2.22 5.40
C VAL A 214 2.93 -2.17 5.54
N ILE A 215 3.61 -1.54 4.61
CA ILE A 215 5.04 -1.18 4.68
C ILE A 215 5.09 0.26 5.17
N SER A 216 5.53 0.48 6.40
CA SER A 216 5.60 1.81 7.02
C SER A 216 6.96 2.45 6.83
N VAL A 217 6.99 3.74 6.44
CA VAL A 217 8.20 4.45 6.05
C VAL A 217 8.32 5.80 6.76
N ALA A 218 9.51 6.10 7.26
CA ALA A 218 9.91 7.42 7.73
C ALA A 218 11.10 7.95 6.93
N SER A 219 11.39 9.25 7.04
CA SER A 219 12.49 9.89 6.37
C SER A 219 13.80 9.80 7.16
N HIS A 220 14.89 9.67 6.42
CA HIS A 220 16.24 9.99 6.89
C HIS A 220 16.86 11.05 5.98
N GLU A 221 18.04 11.55 6.35
CA GLU A 221 18.78 12.51 5.54
C GLU A 221 19.05 11.93 4.15
N GLY A 222 18.72 12.74 3.13
CA GLY A 222 18.91 12.37 1.73
C GLY A 222 20.39 12.17 1.46
N LEU A 223 20.74 11.01 0.93
CA LEU A 223 22.01 10.74 0.29
C LEU A 223 21.76 10.67 -1.21
N ASP A 224 22.81 10.81 -2.01
CA ASP A 224 22.72 10.82 -3.47
C ASP A 224 22.24 9.47 -4.06
N ASP A 225 22.03 8.44 -3.24
CA ASP A 225 21.51 7.14 -3.65
C ASP A 225 20.01 6.97 -3.33
N PRO A 226 19.11 7.02 -4.33
CA PRO A 226 17.69 6.84 -4.13
C PRO A 226 17.28 5.41 -3.72
N HIS A 227 18.20 4.45 -3.74
CA HIS A 227 17.99 3.07 -3.31
C HIS A 227 18.48 2.81 -1.90
N LEU A 228 19.11 3.80 -1.23
CA LEU A 228 19.58 3.63 0.14
C LEU A 228 18.39 3.69 1.11
N PHE A 229 18.21 2.64 1.89
CA PHE A 229 17.22 2.60 2.94
C PHE A 229 17.68 1.75 4.13
N TYR A 230 17.06 1.98 5.28
CA TYR A 230 17.36 1.31 6.54
C TYR A 230 16.14 0.54 7.05
N TYR A 231 16.39 -0.52 7.80
CA TYR A 231 15.39 -1.25 8.55
C TYR A 231 15.42 -0.83 10.02
N ASN A 232 14.24 -0.59 10.59
CA ASN A 232 14.08 -0.34 12.02
C ASN A 232 13.45 -1.58 12.69
N PRO A 233 14.18 -2.27 13.59
CA PRO A 233 13.64 -3.45 14.28
C PRO A 233 12.61 -3.08 15.36
N GLU A 234 12.49 -1.81 15.73
CA GLU A 234 11.59 -1.32 16.76
C GLU A 234 10.36 -0.67 16.14
N PRO A 235 9.17 -1.33 16.18
CA PRO A 235 7.95 -0.75 15.65
C PRO A 235 7.62 0.59 16.33
N PRO A 236 6.77 1.47 15.72
CA PRO A 236 5.81 1.09 14.69
C PRO A 236 6.28 1.33 13.25
N VAL A 237 7.38 2.03 13.00
CA VAL A 237 7.85 2.33 11.65
C VAL A 237 8.95 1.35 11.26
N GLU A 238 8.83 0.73 10.10
CA GLU A 238 9.70 -0.39 9.72
C GLU A 238 10.90 0.03 8.88
N PHE A 239 10.75 1.02 7.99
CA PHE A 239 11.81 1.41 7.06
C PHE A 239 12.05 2.91 7.07
N GLY A 240 13.32 3.29 6.88
CA GLY A 240 13.76 4.65 6.66
C GLY A 240 14.29 4.82 5.24
N ALA A 241 13.87 5.87 4.51
CA ALA A 241 14.32 6.18 3.17
C ALA A 241 14.58 7.70 3.02
N PRO A 242 15.26 8.18 1.94
CA PRO A 242 15.53 9.59 1.75
C PRO A 242 14.24 10.42 1.77
N GLY A 243 14.22 11.49 2.58
CA GLY A 243 13.03 12.34 2.70
C GLY A 243 13.28 13.64 3.45
N ILE A 244 14.55 13.94 3.77
CA ILE A 244 14.99 15.20 4.39
C ILE A 244 15.82 15.94 3.35
N ASP A 245 15.45 17.20 3.07
CA ASP A 245 16.09 18.09 2.12
C ASP A 245 16.27 17.49 0.71
N VAL A 246 15.26 16.73 0.26
CA VAL A 246 15.25 16.11 -1.07
C VAL A 246 14.76 17.09 -2.13
N ARG A 247 15.43 17.13 -3.29
CA ARG A 247 14.97 17.87 -4.46
C ARG A 247 13.90 17.04 -5.18
N VAL A 248 12.69 17.58 -5.28
CA VAL A 248 11.54 16.89 -5.83
C VAL A 248 10.85 17.70 -6.93
N ALA A 249 10.24 17.01 -7.88
CA ALA A 249 9.33 17.58 -8.87
C ALA A 249 8.13 18.25 -8.17
N TRP A 250 7.64 19.33 -8.76
CA TRP A 250 6.48 20.04 -8.21
C TRP A 250 5.55 20.46 -9.34
N ALA A 251 4.32 20.87 -8.98
CA ALA A 251 3.35 21.33 -9.97
C ALA A 251 3.91 22.44 -10.90
N ASP A 252 3.30 22.58 -12.07
CA ASP A 252 3.66 23.56 -13.09
C ASP A 252 5.11 23.43 -13.60
N GLY A 253 5.62 22.20 -13.67
CA GLY A 253 7.00 21.92 -14.14
C GLY A 253 8.10 22.37 -13.19
N GLY A 254 7.75 22.74 -11.95
CA GLY A 254 8.69 23.28 -10.96
C GLY A 254 9.49 22.21 -10.21
N TRP A 255 10.50 22.68 -9.48
CA TRP A 255 11.30 21.87 -8.55
C TRP A 255 11.42 22.58 -7.22
N ILE A 256 11.31 21.82 -6.12
CA ILE A 256 11.52 22.35 -4.77
C ILE A 256 12.43 21.43 -3.97
N THR A 257 13.02 21.96 -2.91
CA THR A 257 13.64 21.15 -1.84
C THR A 257 12.62 20.98 -0.74
N ALA A 258 12.38 19.75 -0.33
CA ALA A 258 11.31 19.41 0.61
C ALA A 258 11.77 18.39 1.65
N THR A 259 11.12 18.43 2.83
CA THR A 259 11.36 17.50 3.94
C THR A 259 10.03 16.92 4.41
N GLY A 260 9.97 15.60 4.54
CA GLY A 260 8.81 14.89 5.07
C GLY A 260 8.83 13.38 4.79
N ASN A 261 8.19 12.63 5.66
CA ASN A 261 8.03 11.18 5.50
C ASN A 261 7.29 10.82 4.21
N SER A 262 6.47 11.74 3.70
CA SER A 262 5.76 11.60 2.45
C SER A 262 6.67 11.55 1.22
N PHE A 263 7.91 12.04 1.30
CA PHE A 263 8.91 11.93 0.25
C PHE A 263 9.78 10.67 0.40
N ALA A 264 9.82 10.06 1.58
CA ALA A 264 10.51 8.80 1.82
C ALA A 264 9.72 7.58 1.30
N ALA A 265 8.42 7.55 1.51
CA ALA A 265 7.57 6.44 1.07
C ALA A 265 7.68 6.14 -0.43
N PRO A 266 7.71 7.11 -1.36
CA PRO A 266 7.85 6.83 -2.79
C PRO A 266 9.18 6.17 -3.18
N HIS A 267 10.29 6.36 -2.47
CA HIS A 267 11.52 5.59 -2.69
C HIS A 267 11.29 4.09 -2.46
N ILE A 268 10.71 3.74 -1.32
CA ILE A 268 10.34 2.33 -1.02
C ILE A 268 9.31 1.81 -2.01
N THR A 269 8.34 2.63 -2.42
CA THR A 269 7.35 2.27 -3.46
C THR A 269 8.03 1.88 -4.78
N GLY A 270 9.00 2.66 -5.22
CA GLY A 270 9.79 2.37 -6.43
C GLY A 270 10.61 1.08 -6.29
N ILE A 271 11.26 0.87 -5.14
CA ILE A 271 12.01 -0.36 -4.85
C ILE A 271 11.08 -1.58 -4.87
N VAL A 272 9.91 -1.49 -4.22
CA VAL A 272 8.88 -2.55 -4.23
C VAL A 272 8.42 -2.83 -5.66
N ALA A 273 8.20 -1.79 -6.48
CA ALA A 273 7.83 -1.96 -7.88
C ALA A 273 8.92 -2.70 -8.69
N LYS A 274 10.21 -2.36 -8.49
CA LYS A 274 11.32 -3.11 -9.13
C LYS A 274 11.34 -4.58 -8.71
N ILE A 275 11.19 -4.86 -7.40
CA ILE A 275 11.17 -6.23 -6.89
C ILE A 275 9.99 -7.01 -7.50
N LEU A 276 8.78 -6.44 -7.54
CA LEU A 276 7.61 -7.06 -8.14
C LEU A 276 7.74 -7.27 -9.65
N GLY A 277 8.40 -6.35 -10.36
CA GLY A 277 8.70 -6.50 -11.78
C GLY A 277 9.55 -7.75 -12.08
N LYS A 278 10.37 -8.17 -11.11
CA LYS A 278 11.18 -9.38 -11.23
C LYS A 278 10.54 -10.61 -10.57
N HIS A 279 9.81 -10.40 -9.50
CA HIS A 279 9.20 -11.44 -8.67
C HIS A 279 7.71 -11.15 -8.40
N PRO A 280 6.83 -11.26 -9.42
CA PRO A 280 5.42 -10.83 -9.33
C PRO A 280 4.57 -11.65 -8.35
N GLY A 281 5.07 -12.79 -7.89
CA GLY A 281 4.35 -13.69 -6.97
C GLY A 281 4.57 -13.42 -5.50
N LEU A 282 5.45 -12.49 -5.11
CA LEU A 282 5.77 -12.24 -3.71
C LEU A 282 4.55 -11.75 -2.91
N THR A 283 4.40 -12.31 -1.72
CA THR A 283 3.45 -11.81 -0.71
C THR A 283 4.04 -10.61 0.03
N LEU A 284 3.22 -9.83 0.72
CA LEU A 284 3.71 -8.71 1.54
C LEU A 284 4.71 -9.19 2.61
N PHE A 285 4.46 -10.34 3.23
CA PHE A 285 5.38 -10.92 4.21
C PHE A 285 6.76 -11.20 3.60
N GLN A 286 6.79 -11.82 2.42
CA GLN A 286 8.03 -12.06 1.67
C GLN A 286 8.70 -10.75 1.23
N MET A 287 7.92 -9.77 0.77
CA MET A 287 8.42 -8.46 0.40
C MET A 287 9.12 -7.76 1.58
N LYS A 288 8.51 -7.74 2.76
CA LYS A 288 9.15 -7.19 3.97
C LYS A 288 10.44 -7.93 4.34
N THR A 289 10.46 -9.26 4.15
CA THR A 289 11.66 -10.06 4.36
C THR A 289 12.79 -9.66 3.40
N VAL A 290 12.46 -9.47 2.11
CA VAL A 290 13.41 -9.02 1.09
C VAL A 290 13.91 -7.62 1.40
N LEU A 291 13.01 -6.67 1.67
CA LEU A 291 13.40 -5.30 2.03
C LEU A 291 14.31 -5.29 3.28
N ARG A 292 13.96 -6.06 4.31
CA ARG A 292 14.81 -6.17 5.51
C ARG A 292 16.21 -6.66 5.16
N ALA A 293 16.34 -7.71 4.35
CA ALA A 293 17.63 -8.29 3.97
C ALA A 293 18.52 -7.31 3.18
N LEU A 294 17.90 -6.39 2.42
CA LEU A 294 18.59 -5.43 1.55
C LEU A 294 18.86 -4.08 2.21
N SER A 295 18.31 -3.85 3.39
CA SER A 295 18.53 -2.59 4.09
C SER A 295 20.01 -2.43 4.51
N ALA A 296 20.53 -1.21 4.39
CA ALA A 296 21.97 -0.92 4.54
C ALA A 296 22.51 -1.23 5.95
N ASN A 297 21.66 -1.23 6.97
CA ASN A 297 22.05 -1.51 8.35
C ASN A 297 21.92 -2.99 8.77
N MET A 298 21.62 -3.89 7.84
CA MET A 298 21.56 -5.32 8.16
C MET A 298 22.91 -6.06 8.06
N GLY A 299 24.00 -5.34 7.80
CA GLY A 299 25.35 -5.90 7.81
C GLY A 299 25.69 -6.88 6.67
N HIS A 300 24.75 -7.11 5.73
CA HIS A 300 24.88 -8.04 4.62
C HIS A 300 24.76 -7.34 3.25
N ALA A 301 24.90 -6.01 3.18
CA ALA A 301 24.94 -5.27 1.93
C ALA A 301 26.11 -5.74 1.06
N LYS A 302 25.99 -6.93 0.51
CA LYS A 302 26.90 -7.46 -0.51
C LYS A 302 26.46 -6.86 -1.84
N THR A 303 27.24 -5.90 -2.30
CA THR A 303 27.27 -5.52 -3.71
C THR A 303 27.70 -6.75 -4.50
N GLY A 304 26.77 -7.38 -5.19
CA GLY A 304 27.06 -8.42 -6.17
C GLY A 304 27.12 -7.83 -7.56
#